data_18e90f7584926795208f65f09e80c470
#
_entry.id   18e90f7584926795208f65f09e80c470
#
_cell.length_a   1.000
_cell.length_b   1.000
_cell.length_c   1.000
_cell.angle_alpha   90.00
_cell.angle_beta   90.00
_cell.angle_gamma   90.00
#
_symmetry.space_group_name_H-M   'P 1'
#
loop_
_entity.id
_entity.type
_entity.pdbx_description
1 polymer ?
#
loop_
_entity_poly.entity_id
_entity_poly.type
_entity_poly.pdbx_seq_one_letter_code
_entity_poly.pdbx_strand_id
1 'polypeptide(L)'
;MAGGNSLEGREQKKGIAINTLYTMGGLLFMNAVLQIVITPLLNRMMGAEQLGGLLYITGLVAIICPSIGQALNNSRLVVRRDFNVTNGDYDWLLLGFGLIGSIVALFMSGKSLESPLMAAGVFLMFMLTVFRYYGDVEYRLNLNYRRYFIYYFLIGIGYLAGFGIYRLTGQWVWIYLIGEAAALAFVGVTGNIFHQFFRRSEFFTTALGRGFFLTLSYLITNTTMNMDRLVIKQILGNEQVTQYYVVSLIGKTLVLLIAPINTIVISYLTKRKERLTRSQFGKAVLAGGGVSLVFFVACQIGTPLFVWLFYRNLYESVKGIVTVVNLAQILGLFSAFLFILVLTFTDERWQLWIQLAHFCILLVSSV
;
A
#
# COMPACT_ATOMS: atom_id res chain seq x y z
N MET A 1 -17.35 15.75 41.42
CA MET A 1 -16.13 15.46 40.64
C MET A 1 -16.33 14.53 39.42
N ALA A 2 -17.57 14.36 38.94
CA ALA A 2 -17.87 13.45 37.80
C ALA A 2 -17.87 14.13 36.39
N GLY A 3 -17.77 15.46 36.32
CA GLY A 3 -17.80 16.18 35.03
C GLY A 3 -16.48 16.34 34.30
N GLY A 4 -15.35 16.24 34.97
CA GLY A 4 -14.00 16.40 34.38
C GLY A 4 -13.60 15.23 33.46
N ASN A 5 -13.88 13.99 33.88
CA ASN A 5 -13.52 12.79 33.11
C ASN A 5 -14.29 12.65 31.77
N SER A 6 -15.48 13.26 31.65
CA SER A 6 -16.28 13.21 30.41
C SER A 6 -15.80 14.22 29.35
N LEU A 7 -15.28 15.36 29.76
CA LEU A 7 -14.74 16.40 28.87
C LEU A 7 -13.38 15.99 28.33
N GLU A 8 -12.46 15.51 29.18
CA GLU A 8 -11.16 14.99 28.74
C GLU A 8 -11.31 13.81 27.77
N GLY A 9 -12.23 12.89 28.04
CA GLY A 9 -12.52 11.78 27.13
C GLY A 9 -13.10 12.23 25.77
N ARG A 10 -13.85 13.32 25.72
CA ARG A 10 -14.36 13.91 24.47
C ARG A 10 -13.25 14.63 23.68
N GLU A 11 -12.39 15.39 24.33
CA GLU A 11 -11.26 16.07 23.68
C GLU A 11 -10.26 15.07 23.12
N GLN A 12 -9.95 14.01 23.86
CA GLN A 12 -9.08 12.92 23.39
C GLN A 12 -9.67 12.20 22.16
N LYS A 13 -10.96 11.90 22.15
CA LYS A 13 -11.65 11.29 21.00
C LYS A 13 -11.64 12.24 19.79
N LYS A 14 -11.85 13.54 20.00
CA LYS A 14 -11.78 14.54 18.94
C LYS A 14 -10.39 14.65 18.34
N GLY A 15 -9.34 14.62 19.18
CA GLY A 15 -7.95 14.61 18.75
C GLY A 15 -7.62 13.37 17.91
N ILE A 16 -8.03 12.18 18.34
CA ILE A 16 -7.83 10.92 17.57
C ILE A 16 -8.55 11.00 16.22
N ALA A 17 -9.79 11.48 16.17
CA ALA A 17 -10.55 11.61 14.92
C ALA A 17 -9.87 12.58 13.94
N ILE A 18 -9.40 13.73 14.41
CA ILE A 18 -8.67 14.71 13.57
C ILE A 18 -7.36 14.10 13.04
N ASN A 19 -6.60 13.43 13.89
CA ASN A 19 -5.36 12.76 13.48
C ASN A 19 -5.60 11.66 12.44
N THR A 20 -6.69 10.90 12.60
CA THR A 20 -7.11 9.89 11.61
C THR A 20 -7.47 10.55 10.28
N LEU A 21 -8.21 11.66 10.30
CA LEU A 21 -8.54 12.42 9.09
C LEU A 21 -7.30 12.95 8.37
N TYR A 22 -6.31 13.48 9.10
CA TYR A 22 -5.04 13.89 8.49
C TYR A 22 -4.30 12.71 7.85
N THR A 23 -4.21 11.59 8.57
CA THR A 23 -3.50 10.40 8.07
C THR A 23 -4.16 9.85 6.79
N MET A 24 -5.49 9.73 6.80
CA MET A 24 -6.23 9.20 5.65
C MET A 24 -6.29 10.21 4.51
N GLY A 25 -6.51 11.48 4.81
CA GLY A 25 -6.72 12.52 3.80
C GLY A 25 -5.53 12.70 2.86
N GLY A 26 -4.31 12.69 3.39
CA GLY A 26 -3.10 12.76 2.56
C GLY A 26 -2.94 11.57 1.63
N LEU A 27 -3.10 10.35 2.17
CA LEU A 27 -3.02 9.11 1.40
C LEU A 27 -4.11 9.03 0.33
N LEU A 28 -5.35 9.39 0.66
CA LEU A 28 -6.46 9.40 -0.28
C LEU A 28 -6.23 10.41 -1.40
N PHE A 29 -5.74 11.61 -1.08
CA PHE A 29 -5.42 12.63 -2.08
C PHE A 29 -4.35 12.13 -3.05
N MET A 30 -3.22 11.62 -2.54
CA MET A 30 -2.14 11.08 -3.38
C MET A 30 -2.67 9.97 -4.31
N ASN A 31 -3.44 9.02 -3.77
CA ASN A 31 -4.01 7.92 -4.56
C ASN A 31 -5.06 8.42 -5.57
N ALA A 32 -5.91 9.38 -5.20
CA ALA A 32 -6.89 9.95 -6.11
C ALA A 32 -6.22 10.68 -7.30
N VAL A 33 -5.18 11.46 -7.04
CA VAL A 33 -4.39 12.10 -8.11
C VAL A 33 -3.84 11.05 -9.07
N LEU A 34 -3.21 10.00 -8.55
CA LEU A 34 -2.60 8.98 -9.41
C LEU A 34 -3.65 8.14 -10.15
N GLN A 35 -4.67 7.64 -9.43
CA GLN A 35 -5.60 6.64 -9.97
C GLN A 35 -6.79 7.24 -10.72
N ILE A 36 -7.28 8.42 -10.32
CA ILE A 36 -8.46 9.05 -10.91
C ILE A 36 -8.08 10.10 -11.96
N VAL A 37 -6.92 10.78 -11.79
CA VAL A 37 -6.52 11.85 -12.72
C VAL A 37 -5.45 11.34 -13.69
N ILE A 38 -4.30 10.91 -13.18
CA ILE A 38 -3.12 10.62 -14.02
C ILE A 38 -3.32 9.34 -14.83
N THR A 39 -3.72 8.24 -14.22
CA THR A 39 -3.82 6.94 -14.93
C THR A 39 -4.85 6.97 -16.07
N PRO A 40 -6.05 7.58 -15.94
CA PRO A 40 -6.94 7.74 -17.10
C PRO A 40 -6.36 8.60 -18.22
N LEU A 41 -5.62 9.67 -17.87
CA LEU A 41 -4.95 10.50 -18.87
C LEU A 41 -3.83 9.73 -19.59
N LEU A 42 -3.05 8.94 -18.85
CA LEU A 42 -2.04 8.05 -19.43
C LEU A 42 -2.67 7.02 -20.37
N ASN A 43 -3.81 6.41 -20.00
CA ASN A 43 -4.53 5.48 -20.86
C ASN A 43 -4.94 6.11 -22.19
N ARG A 44 -5.38 7.37 -22.16
CA ARG A 44 -5.76 8.11 -23.38
C ARG A 44 -4.55 8.47 -24.26
N MET A 45 -3.38 8.70 -23.65
CA MET A 45 -2.18 9.16 -24.36
C MET A 45 -1.33 8.02 -24.91
N MET A 46 -1.14 6.94 -24.14
CA MET A 46 -0.27 5.83 -24.53
C MET A 46 -1.01 4.56 -24.92
N GLY A 47 -2.32 4.48 -24.66
CA GLY A 47 -3.12 3.29 -24.92
C GLY A 47 -2.99 2.19 -23.87
N ALA A 48 -3.84 1.17 -23.98
CA ALA A 48 -3.96 0.12 -22.96
C ALA A 48 -2.71 -0.77 -22.86
N GLU A 49 -2.06 -1.08 -23.98
CA GLU A 49 -0.88 -1.95 -24.03
C GLU A 49 0.33 -1.34 -23.29
N GLN A 50 0.68 -0.09 -23.61
CA GLN A 50 1.79 0.59 -22.95
C GLN A 50 1.48 0.88 -21.49
N LEU A 51 0.25 1.29 -21.17
CA LEU A 51 -0.20 1.48 -19.80
C LEU A 51 -0.09 0.17 -19.00
N GLY A 52 -0.43 -0.97 -19.58
CA GLY A 52 -0.28 -2.27 -18.92
C GLY A 52 1.16 -2.59 -18.55
N GLY A 53 2.13 -2.25 -19.39
CA GLY A 53 3.56 -2.34 -19.07
C GLY A 53 3.96 -1.48 -17.88
N LEU A 54 3.48 -0.23 -17.83
CA LEU A 54 3.67 0.66 -16.69
C LEU A 54 3.01 0.09 -15.42
N LEU A 55 1.77 -0.38 -15.52
CA LEU A 55 1.03 -0.95 -14.40
C LEU A 55 1.67 -2.23 -13.85
N TYR A 56 2.33 -3.00 -14.68
CA TYR A 56 3.17 -4.12 -14.24
C TYR A 56 4.36 -3.64 -13.40
N ILE A 57 5.12 -2.64 -13.87
CA ILE A 57 6.24 -2.07 -13.12
C ILE A 57 5.75 -1.48 -11.78
N THR A 58 4.63 -0.76 -11.78
CA THR A 58 4.04 -0.26 -10.52
C THR A 58 3.47 -1.37 -9.64
N GLY A 59 3.12 -2.53 -10.20
CA GLY A 59 2.83 -3.76 -9.46
C GLY A 59 4.05 -4.26 -8.69
N LEU A 60 5.22 -4.30 -9.34
CA LEU A 60 6.49 -4.61 -8.66
C LEU A 60 6.83 -3.58 -7.58
N VAL A 61 6.61 -2.28 -7.85
CA VAL A 61 6.73 -1.23 -6.82
C VAL A 61 5.86 -1.53 -5.61
N ALA A 62 4.59 -1.91 -5.81
CA ALA A 62 3.65 -2.22 -4.73
C ALA A 62 4.03 -3.48 -3.92
N ILE A 63 4.84 -4.37 -4.50
CA ILE A 63 5.38 -5.55 -3.79
C ILE A 63 6.67 -5.18 -3.05
N ILE A 64 7.68 -4.69 -3.75
CA ILE A 64 9.05 -4.57 -3.25
C ILE A 64 9.22 -3.38 -2.32
N CYS A 65 8.73 -2.20 -2.72
CA CYS A 65 9.02 -0.97 -1.99
C CYS A 65 8.40 -0.92 -0.58
N PRO A 66 7.12 -1.26 -0.36
CA PRO A 66 6.57 -1.34 1.00
C PRO A 66 7.15 -2.52 1.79
N SER A 67 7.54 -3.61 1.13
CA SER A 67 8.18 -4.74 1.81
C SER A 67 9.52 -4.37 2.43
N ILE A 68 10.22 -3.40 1.88
CA ILE A 68 11.47 -2.87 2.43
C ILE A 68 11.18 -1.63 3.28
N GLY A 69 10.68 -0.56 2.66
CA GLY A 69 10.55 0.74 3.31
C GLY A 69 9.56 0.74 4.48
N GLN A 70 8.35 0.19 4.29
CA GLN A 70 7.35 0.13 5.37
C GLN A 70 7.71 -0.89 6.45
N ALA A 71 8.36 -2.01 6.10
CA ALA A 71 8.83 -2.97 7.08
C ALA A 71 9.92 -2.37 7.98
N LEU A 72 10.91 -1.67 7.40
CA LEU A 72 11.94 -0.98 8.17
C LEU A 72 11.38 0.17 9.00
N ASN A 73 10.39 0.90 8.49
CA ASN A 73 9.64 1.91 9.23
C ASN A 73 9.01 1.29 10.50
N ASN A 74 8.26 0.21 10.36
CA ASN A 74 7.63 -0.47 11.49
C ASN A 74 8.66 -1.14 12.42
N SER A 75 9.75 -1.70 11.87
CA SER A 75 10.87 -2.21 12.67
C SER A 75 11.42 -1.12 13.59
N ARG A 76 11.65 0.08 13.05
CA ARG A 76 12.17 1.21 13.83
C ARG A 76 11.23 1.63 14.97
N LEU A 77 9.93 1.68 14.72
CA LEU A 77 8.93 2.02 15.74
C LEU A 77 8.95 1.04 16.92
N VAL A 78 9.18 -0.25 16.64
CA VAL A 78 9.22 -1.30 17.66
C VAL A 78 10.58 -1.34 18.36
N VAL A 79 11.68 -1.35 17.62
CA VAL A 79 13.05 -1.52 18.15
C VAL A 79 13.44 -0.35 19.05
N ARG A 80 13.04 0.87 18.70
CA ARG A 80 13.35 2.08 19.50
C ARG A 80 12.77 2.04 20.91
N ARG A 81 11.79 1.21 21.20
CA ARG A 81 11.23 1.07 22.55
C ARG A 81 12.22 0.45 23.52
N ASP A 82 13.01 -0.52 23.04
CA ASP A 82 13.87 -1.35 23.87
C ASP A 82 15.36 -1.03 23.68
N PHE A 83 15.73 -0.44 22.53
CA PHE A 83 17.13 -0.24 22.13
C PHE A 83 17.34 1.17 21.57
N ASN A 84 18.49 1.76 21.89
CA ASN A 84 18.87 3.10 21.42
C ASN A 84 19.49 3.03 20.02
N VAL A 85 18.66 2.73 19.00
CA VAL A 85 19.07 2.68 17.59
C VAL A 85 19.17 4.08 17.00
N THR A 86 20.16 4.27 16.11
CA THR A 86 20.41 5.54 15.41
C THR A 86 19.70 5.62 14.07
N ASN A 87 19.66 6.82 13.46
CA ASN A 87 19.18 7.01 12.10
C ASN A 87 20.03 6.20 11.10
N GLY A 88 21.37 6.29 11.25
CA GLY A 88 22.29 5.64 10.34
C GLY A 88 22.21 4.12 10.31
N ASP A 89 21.71 3.47 11.38
CA ASP A 89 21.45 2.03 11.34
C ASP A 89 20.42 1.69 10.25
N TYR A 90 19.31 2.46 10.19
CA TYR A 90 18.25 2.24 9.20
C TYR A 90 18.62 2.78 7.82
N ASP A 91 19.46 3.82 7.72
CA ASP A 91 19.95 4.31 6.44
C ASP A 91 20.78 3.25 5.72
N TRP A 92 21.62 2.50 6.44
CA TRP A 92 22.35 1.36 5.90
C TRP A 92 21.44 0.23 5.43
N LEU A 93 20.39 -0.08 6.21
CA LEU A 93 19.41 -1.11 5.83
C LEU A 93 18.60 -0.70 4.60
N LEU A 94 18.18 0.57 4.54
CA LEU A 94 17.46 1.12 3.39
C LEU A 94 18.29 1.07 2.11
N LEU A 95 19.58 1.47 2.19
CA LEU A 95 20.48 1.40 1.05
C LEU A 95 20.72 -0.05 0.62
N GLY A 96 21.07 -0.94 1.56
CA GLY A 96 21.37 -2.33 1.25
C GLY A 96 20.17 -3.08 0.67
N PHE A 97 19.05 -3.07 1.37
CA PHE A 97 17.84 -3.76 0.92
C PHE A 97 17.20 -3.06 -0.28
N GLY A 98 17.25 -1.72 -0.32
CA GLY A 98 16.76 -0.92 -1.45
C GLY A 98 17.53 -1.20 -2.74
N LEU A 99 18.86 -1.28 -2.68
CA LEU A 99 19.70 -1.65 -3.84
C LEU A 99 19.35 -3.06 -4.34
N ILE A 100 19.30 -4.05 -3.44
CA ILE A 100 18.94 -5.43 -3.80
C ILE A 100 17.54 -5.47 -4.42
N GLY A 101 16.55 -4.86 -3.77
CA GLY A 101 15.18 -4.80 -4.26
C GLY A 101 15.04 -4.10 -5.60
N SER A 102 15.76 -2.99 -5.81
CA SER A 102 15.73 -2.25 -7.07
C SER A 102 16.40 -3.03 -8.22
N ILE A 103 17.50 -3.76 -7.95
CA ILE A 103 18.14 -4.63 -8.95
C ILE A 103 17.21 -5.78 -9.34
N VAL A 104 16.58 -6.45 -8.35
CA VAL A 104 15.60 -7.52 -8.62
C VAL A 104 14.44 -6.98 -9.45
N ALA A 105 13.89 -5.82 -9.07
CA ALA A 105 12.80 -5.17 -9.80
C ALA A 105 13.19 -4.82 -11.23
N LEU A 106 14.41 -4.29 -11.44
CA LEU A 106 14.92 -3.96 -12.76
C LEU A 106 15.05 -5.21 -13.64
N PHE A 107 15.59 -6.31 -13.07
CA PHE A 107 15.68 -7.59 -13.76
C PHE A 107 14.30 -8.13 -14.17
N MET A 108 13.31 -8.09 -13.27
CA MET A 108 11.94 -8.49 -13.57
C MET A 108 11.25 -7.58 -14.61
N SER A 109 11.60 -6.30 -14.64
CA SER A 109 11.05 -5.32 -15.59
C SER A 109 11.68 -5.40 -16.99
N GLY A 110 12.79 -6.10 -17.18
CA GLY A 110 13.70 -6.02 -18.33
C GLY A 110 13.05 -5.92 -19.71
N LYS A 111 12.07 -6.78 -20.01
CA LYS A 111 11.32 -6.76 -21.30
C LYS A 111 10.39 -5.55 -21.47
N SER A 112 10.13 -4.78 -20.41
CA SER A 112 9.25 -3.62 -20.43
C SER A 112 10.01 -2.30 -20.44
N LEU A 113 11.35 -2.35 -20.51
CA LEU A 113 12.22 -1.18 -20.51
C LEU A 113 12.71 -0.92 -21.94
N GLU A 114 12.36 0.25 -22.48
CA GLU A 114 12.61 0.61 -23.86
C GLU A 114 14.03 1.14 -24.09
N SER A 115 14.69 1.64 -23.02
CA SER A 115 16.02 2.22 -23.14
C SER A 115 16.83 2.12 -21.84
N PRO A 116 18.18 2.20 -21.89
CA PRO A 116 19.02 2.27 -20.70
C PRO A 116 18.70 3.46 -19.78
N LEU A 117 18.31 4.59 -20.36
CA LEU A 117 17.91 5.79 -19.60
C LEU A 117 16.62 5.51 -18.80
N MET A 118 15.66 4.84 -19.41
CA MET A 118 14.43 4.41 -18.73
C MET A 118 14.74 3.41 -17.62
N ALA A 119 15.66 2.47 -17.86
CA ALA A 119 16.11 1.52 -16.84
C ALA A 119 16.73 2.24 -15.63
N ALA A 120 17.58 3.23 -15.85
CA ALA A 120 18.15 4.06 -14.80
C ALA A 120 17.09 4.85 -14.04
N GLY A 121 16.11 5.42 -14.76
CA GLY A 121 14.97 6.11 -14.17
C GLY A 121 14.09 5.20 -13.30
N VAL A 122 13.79 3.99 -13.77
CA VAL A 122 13.03 2.98 -13.03
C VAL A 122 13.81 2.52 -11.79
N PHE A 123 15.12 2.27 -11.91
CA PHE A 123 15.97 1.95 -10.76
C PHE A 123 15.91 3.05 -9.70
N LEU A 124 16.08 4.31 -10.10
CA LEU A 124 16.00 5.46 -9.20
C LEU A 124 14.60 5.59 -8.59
N MET A 125 13.55 5.34 -9.35
CA MET A 125 12.16 5.34 -8.86
C MET A 125 11.97 4.32 -7.73
N PHE A 126 12.47 3.07 -7.89
CA PHE A 126 12.38 2.07 -6.83
C PHE A 126 13.14 2.52 -5.58
N MET A 127 14.37 3.02 -5.72
CA MET A 127 15.16 3.52 -4.60
C MET A 127 14.42 4.64 -3.86
N LEU A 128 13.99 5.68 -4.56
CA LEU A 128 13.27 6.81 -3.94
C LEU A 128 11.97 6.35 -3.28
N THR A 129 11.25 5.42 -3.89
CA THR A 129 9.99 4.89 -3.32
C THR A 129 10.25 4.08 -2.05
N VAL A 130 11.33 3.29 -1.97
CA VAL A 130 11.73 2.61 -0.73
C VAL A 130 11.98 3.62 0.39
N PHE A 131 12.76 4.67 0.11
CA PHE A 131 13.02 5.75 1.07
C PHE A 131 11.75 6.51 1.44
N ARG A 132 10.84 6.73 0.51
CA ARG A 132 9.55 7.37 0.76
C ARG A 132 8.68 6.54 1.71
N TYR A 133 8.59 5.21 1.53
CA TYR A 133 7.85 4.35 2.46
C TYR A 133 8.45 4.33 3.87
N TYR A 134 9.74 4.57 3.99
CA TYR A 134 10.39 4.73 5.28
C TYR A 134 10.23 6.14 5.85
N GLY A 135 10.30 7.17 5.01
CA GLY A 135 10.40 8.57 5.41
C GLY A 135 9.26 9.07 6.30
N ASP A 136 8.06 8.51 6.17
CA ASP A 136 6.91 8.88 6.98
C ASP A 136 7.06 8.49 8.47
N VAL A 137 8.04 7.62 8.82
CA VAL A 137 8.37 7.27 10.21
C VAL A 137 8.69 8.51 11.06
N GLU A 138 9.29 9.55 10.47
CA GLU A 138 9.59 10.81 11.14
C GLU A 138 8.36 11.40 11.82
N TYR A 139 7.26 11.45 11.06
CA TYR A 139 6.03 12.05 11.55
C TYR A 139 5.25 11.12 12.48
N ARG A 140 5.37 9.80 12.30
CA ARG A 140 4.77 8.79 13.16
C ARG A 140 5.44 8.71 14.53
N LEU A 141 6.78 8.80 14.57
CA LEU A 141 7.56 8.84 15.81
C LEU A 141 7.25 10.08 16.65
N ASN A 142 6.99 11.21 15.99
CA ASN A 142 6.74 12.49 16.62
C ASN A 142 5.24 12.82 16.76
N LEU A 143 4.35 11.87 16.38
CA LEU A 143 2.89 12.02 16.37
C LEU A 143 2.41 13.29 15.64
N ASN A 144 3.18 13.72 14.62
CA ASN A 144 2.90 14.94 13.85
C ASN A 144 2.08 14.61 12.58
N TYR A 145 0.81 14.31 12.78
CA TYR A 145 -0.09 13.90 11.71
C TYR A 145 -0.39 15.01 10.69
N ARG A 146 -0.25 16.27 11.05
CA ARG A 146 -0.36 17.39 10.09
C ARG A 146 0.78 17.38 9.08
N ARG A 147 2.03 17.17 9.51
CA ARG A 147 3.17 17.01 8.60
C ARG A 147 3.07 15.71 7.80
N TYR A 148 2.54 14.65 8.37
CA TYR A 148 2.21 13.41 7.67
C TYR A 148 1.23 13.66 6.50
N PHE A 149 0.16 14.43 6.72
CA PHE A 149 -0.76 14.85 5.66
C PHE A 149 -0.05 15.64 4.56
N ILE A 150 0.74 16.67 4.92
CA ILE A 150 1.48 17.51 3.96
C ILE A 150 2.46 16.64 3.14
N TYR A 151 3.12 15.68 3.76
CA TYR A 151 4.02 14.76 3.10
C TYR A 151 3.34 14.02 1.94
N TYR A 152 2.21 13.39 2.18
CA TYR A 152 1.46 12.68 1.13
C TYR A 152 0.77 13.62 0.15
N PHE A 153 0.36 14.79 0.59
CA PHE A 153 -0.20 15.83 -0.28
C PHE A 153 0.85 16.32 -1.29
N LEU A 154 2.08 16.57 -0.85
CA LEU A 154 3.19 16.97 -1.72
C LEU A 154 3.55 15.88 -2.74
N ILE A 155 3.45 14.60 -2.40
CA ILE A 155 3.62 13.52 -3.38
C ILE A 155 2.57 13.65 -4.49
N GLY A 156 1.30 13.84 -4.14
CA GLY A 156 0.24 14.03 -5.13
C GLY A 156 0.49 15.23 -6.05
N ILE A 157 0.90 16.37 -5.50
CA ILE A 157 1.30 17.55 -6.30
C ILE A 157 2.52 17.24 -7.16
N GLY A 158 3.51 16.53 -6.61
CA GLY A 158 4.69 16.09 -7.36
C GLY A 158 4.33 15.17 -8.54
N TYR A 159 3.37 14.29 -8.37
CA TYR A 159 2.85 13.45 -9.47
C TYR A 159 2.21 14.30 -10.57
N LEU A 160 1.45 15.35 -10.25
CA LEU A 160 0.89 16.26 -11.24
C LEU A 160 1.99 17.04 -11.98
N ALA A 161 3.00 17.55 -11.26
CA ALA A 161 4.14 18.22 -11.87
C ALA A 161 4.94 17.28 -12.77
N GLY A 162 5.20 16.06 -12.31
CA GLY A 162 5.87 15.00 -13.09
C GLY A 162 5.06 14.59 -14.33
N PHE A 163 3.72 14.59 -14.25
CA PHE A 163 2.86 14.39 -15.43
C PHE A 163 3.02 15.54 -16.45
N GLY A 164 3.20 16.78 -15.98
CA GLY A 164 3.56 17.90 -16.86
C GLY A 164 4.87 17.65 -17.62
N ILE A 165 5.92 17.16 -16.92
CA ILE A 165 7.20 16.81 -17.54
C ILE A 165 7.05 15.62 -18.50
N TYR A 166 6.25 14.60 -18.15
CA TYR A 166 5.93 13.49 -19.04
C TYR A 166 5.36 13.99 -20.38
N ARG A 167 4.46 14.97 -20.38
CA ARG A 167 3.89 15.53 -21.61
C ARG A 167 4.93 16.18 -22.52
N LEU A 168 6.05 16.66 -21.96
CA LEU A 168 7.14 17.27 -22.71
C LEU A 168 8.18 16.24 -23.19
N THR A 169 8.44 15.20 -22.40
CA THR A 169 9.54 14.26 -22.63
C THR A 169 9.09 12.89 -23.16
N GLY A 170 7.81 12.55 -23.02
CA GLY A 170 7.31 11.19 -23.30
C GLY A 170 7.70 10.14 -22.26
N GLN A 171 8.50 10.47 -21.26
CA GLN A 171 9.03 9.52 -20.26
C GLN A 171 8.15 9.49 -19.01
N TRP A 172 7.31 8.50 -18.85
CA TRP A 172 6.36 8.37 -17.74
C TRP A 172 7.02 8.27 -16.35
N VAL A 173 8.27 7.84 -16.28
CA VAL A 173 9.01 7.68 -15.02
C VAL A 173 9.13 9.00 -14.24
N TRP A 174 9.11 10.16 -14.92
CA TRP A 174 9.14 11.47 -14.28
C TRP A 174 7.97 11.73 -13.34
N ILE A 175 6.81 11.12 -13.60
CA ILE A 175 5.64 11.24 -12.73
C ILE A 175 6.00 10.79 -11.32
N TYR A 176 6.61 9.61 -11.22
CA TYR A 176 6.98 9.03 -9.93
C TYR A 176 8.22 9.72 -9.33
N LEU A 177 9.27 9.97 -10.14
CA LEU A 177 10.51 10.58 -9.66
C LEU A 177 10.27 11.92 -8.98
N ILE A 178 9.44 12.79 -9.58
CA ILE A 178 9.15 14.12 -9.00
C ILE A 178 8.31 13.98 -7.71
N GLY A 179 7.32 13.09 -7.69
CA GLY A 179 6.52 12.84 -6.50
C GLY A 179 7.32 12.31 -5.33
N GLU A 180 8.14 11.28 -5.58
CA GLU A 180 8.98 10.68 -4.55
C GLU A 180 10.09 11.66 -4.07
N ALA A 181 10.69 12.42 -5.00
CA ALA A 181 11.67 13.45 -4.66
C ALA A 181 11.07 14.58 -3.81
N ALA A 182 9.84 15.02 -4.11
CA ALA A 182 9.13 16.02 -3.31
C ALA A 182 8.91 15.55 -1.86
N ALA A 183 8.52 14.28 -1.68
CA ALA A 183 8.39 13.66 -0.36
C ALA A 183 9.71 13.67 0.42
N LEU A 184 10.78 13.20 -0.22
CA LEU A 184 12.10 13.09 0.41
C LEU A 184 12.70 14.47 0.70
N ALA A 185 12.52 15.44 -0.20
CA ALA A 185 12.91 16.84 0.07
C ALA A 185 12.16 17.41 1.28
N PHE A 186 10.86 17.18 1.38
CA PHE A 186 10.06 17.64 2.51
C PHE A 186 10.52 17.02 3.83
N VAL A 187 10.74 15.71 3.89
CA VAL A 187 11.21 15.06 5.12
C VAL A 187 12.66 15.43 5.45
N GLY A 188 13.51 15.66 4.44
CA GLY A 188 14.88 16.13 4.61
C GLY A 188 14.96 17.52 5.22
N VAL A 189 14.00 18.41 4.88
CA VAL A 189 13.95 19.78 5.43
C VAL A 189 13.24 19.83 6.79
N THR A 190 12.19 19.03 6.99
CA THR A 190 11.32 19.13 8.17
C THR A 190 11.57 18.08 9.24
N GLY A 191 12.39 17.08 8.94
CA GLY A 191 12.68 15.94 9.81
C GLY A 191 14.17 15.75 10.06
N ASN A 192 14.47 14.82 10.94
CA ASN A 192 15.83 14.52 11.38
C ASN A 192 16.27 13.07 11.03
N ILE A 193 15.43 12.28 10.37
CA ILE A 193 15.71 10.85 10.15
C ILE A 193 16.95 10.60 9.28
N PHE A 194 17.32 11.55 8.42
CA PHE A 194 18.52 11.47 7.58
C PHE A 194 19.72 12.23 8.17
N HIS A 195 19.60 12.76 9.40
CA HIS A 195 20.74 13.35 10.08
C HIS A 195 21.67 12.26 10.62
N GLN A 196 22.96 12.49 10.54
CA GLN A 196 24.00 11.53 10.90
C GLN A 196 23.93 10.24 10.07
N PHE A 197 23.68 10.40 8.78
CA PHE A 197 23.68 9.33 7.80
C PHE A 197 24.93 8.47 7.97
N PHE A 198 24.76 7.14 7.94
CA PHE A 198 25.83 6.14 8.12
C PHE A 198 26.39 5.95 9.54
N ARG A 199 25.99 6.70 10.55
CA ARG A 199 26.44 6.45 11.93
C ARG A 199 25.75 5.22 12.50
N ARG A 200 26.52 4.13 12.68
CA ARG A 200 26.03 2.88 13.27
C ARG A 200 26.03 2.97 14.80
N SER A 201 25.01 2.35 15.42
CA SER A 201 24.97 2.08 16.86
C SER A 201 25.48 0.65 17.15
N GLU A 202 25.69 0.35 18.45
CA GLU A 202 25.97 -1.01 18.92
C GLU A 202 24.81 -1.99 18.67
N PHE A 203 23.60 -1.47 18.46
CA PHE A 203 22.38 -2.25 18.20
C PHE A 203 22.08 -2.46 16.70
N PHE A 204 23.02 -2.13 15.81
CA PHE A 204 22.85 -2.33 14.37
C PHE A 204 22.44 -3.76 13.99
N THR A 205 23.10 -4.78 14.61
CA THR A 205 22.78 -6.18 14.34
C THR A 205 21.36 -6.55 14.76
N THR A 206 20.87 -5.98 15.86
CA THR A 206 19.48 -6.16 16.31
C THR A 206 18.49 -5.51 15.32
N ALA A 207 18.79 -4.30 14.86
CA ALA A 207 17.99 -3.61 13.85
C ALA A 207 17.97 -4.38 12.52
N LEU A 208 19.13 -4.91 12.09
CA LEU A 208 19.27 -5.74 10.90
C LEU A 208 18.41 -7.02 11.01
N GLY A 209 18.54 -7.78 12.09
CA GLY A 209 17.78 -9.02 12.27
C GLY A 209 16.28 -8.80 12.28
N ARG A 210 15.79 -7.87 13.09
CA ARG A 210 14.34 -7.54 13.13
C ARG A 210 13.84 -6.94 11.82
N GLY A 211 14.63 -6.06 11.19
CA GLY A 211 14.33 -5.47 9.88
C GLY A 211 14.23 -6.52 8.79
N PHE A 212 15.16 -7.48 8.74
CA PHE A 212 15.17 -8.57 7.77
C PHE A 212 13.93 -9.45 7.87
N PHE A 213 13.59 -9.93 9.07
CA PHE A 213 12.41 -10.77 9.27
C PHE A 213 11.10 -10.06 8.92
N LEU A 214 10.98 -8.77 9.28
CA LEU A 214 9.83 -7.98 8.91
C LEU A 214 9.77 -7.76 7.39
N THR A 215 10.88 -7.47 6.74
CA THR A 215 10.96 -7.31 5.27
C THR A 215 10.51 -8.59 4.57
N LEU A 216 10.95 -9.75 5.02
CA LEU A 216 10.54 -11.04 4.46
C LEU A 216 9.04 -11.30 4.65
N SER A 217 8.51 -11.01 5.84
CA SER A 217 7.07 -11.14 6.14
C SER A 217 6.23 -10.21 5.25
N TYR A 218 6.64 -8.96 5.11
CA TYR A 218 5.98 -7.99 4.23
C TYR A 218 6.07 -8.37 2.76
N LEU A 219 7.20 -8.97 2.34
CA LEU A 219 7.37 -9.44 0.97
C LEU A 219 6.35 -10.53 0.62
N ILE A 220 6.16 -11.51 1.50
CA ILE A 220 5.14 -12.57 1.31
C ILE A 220 3.74 -11.95 1.23
N THR A 221 3.40 -11.07 2.18
CA THR A 221 2.09 -10.42 2.23
C THR A 221 1.82 -9.55 0.99
N ASN A 222 2.76 -8.68 0.62
CA ASN A 222 2.60 -7.79 -0.51
C ASN A 222 2.61 -8.53 -1.85
N THR A 223 3.38 -9.63 -1.96
CA THR A 223 3.32 -10.52 -3.13
C THR A 223 1.93 -11.12 -3.25
N THR A 224 1.41 -11.72 -2.19
CA THR A 224 0.07 -12.31 -2.18
C THR A 224 -1.01 -11.31 -2.60
N MET A 225 -0.88 -10.05 -2.18
CA MET A 225 -1.87 -8.99 -2.46
C MET A 225 -1.76 -8.36 -3.85
N ASN A 226 -0.62 -8.49 -4.53
CA ASN A 226 -0.34 -7.77 -5.78
C ASN A 226 0.17 -8.66 -6.92
N MET A 227 0.30 -10.00 -6.72
CA MET A 227 0.78 -10.87 -7.80
C MET A 227 -0.23 -11.03 -8.95
N ASP A 228 -1.48 -10.62 -8.74
CA ASP A 228 -2.53 -10.59 -9.76
C ASP A 228 -2.04 -9.95 -11.08
N ARG A 229 -1.42 -8.78 -11.01
CA ARG A 229 -0.89 -8.08 -12.20
C ARG A 229 0.29 -8.80 -12.84
N LEU A 230 1.14 -9.45 -12.02
CA LEU A 230 2.31 -10.18 -12.51
C LEU A 230 1.88 -11.41 -13.29
N VAL A 231 0.93 -12.17 -12.76
CA VAL A 231 0.37 -13.38 -13.38
C VAL A 231 -0.40 -13.01 -14.65
N ILE A 232 -1.29 -12.03 -14.60
CA ILE A 232 -2.06 -11.58 -15.76
C ILE A 232 -1.13 -11.16 -16.90
N LYS A 233 -0.05 -10.42 -16.61
CA LYS A 233 0.91 -10.03 -17.65
C LYS A 233 1.56 -11.22 -18.32
N GLN A 234 1.98 -12.22 -17.54
CA GLN A 234 2.71 -13.38 -18.06
C GLN A 234 1.82 -14.28 -18.91
N ILE A 235 0.54 -14.43 -18.55
CA ILE A 235 -0.39 -15.34 -19.21
C ILE A 235 -1.16 -14.65 -20.33
N LEU A 236 -1.62 -13.42 -20.12
CA LEU A 236 -2.57 -12.74 -21.00
C LEU A 236 -1.99 -11.51 -21.70
N GLY A 237 -0.94 -10.90 -21.15
CA GLY A 237 -0.28 -9.72 -21.73
C GLY A 237 -0.63 -8.40 -21.05
N ASN A 238 -0.07 -7.32 -21.58
CA ASN A 238 -0.15 -5.99 -20.96
C ASN A 238 -1.56 -5.37 -21.02
N GLU A 239 -2.25 -5.52 -22.14
CA GLU A 239 -3.59 -4.94 -22.30
C GLU A 239 -4.55 -5.46 -21.22
N GLN A 240 -4.51 -6.75 -20.94
CA GLN A 240 -5.33 -7.39 -19.90
C GLN A 240 -4.96 -6.93 -18.50
N VAL A 241 -3.71 -6.59 -18.26
CA VAL A 241 -3.29 -5.93 -17.00
C VAL A 241 -4.02 -4.60 -16.83
N THR A 242 -4.12 -3.80 -17.90
CA THR A 242 -4.85 -2.52 -17.88
C THR A 242 -6.35 -2.75 -17.64
N GLN A 243 -6.96 -3.68 -18.35
CA GLN A 243 -8.39 -4.01 -18.21
C GLN A 243 -8.71 -4.46 -16.77
N TYR A 244 -7.93 -5.40 -16.24
CA TYR A 244 -8.07 -5.87 -14.86
C TYR A 244 -7.86 -4.75 -13.83
N TYR A 245 -6.80 -3.94 -14.01
CA TYR A 245 -6.49 -2.83 -13.11
C TYR A 245 -7.66 -1.85 -12.99
N VAL A 246 -8.19 -1.42 -14.12
CA VAL A 246 -9.28 -0.43 -14.18
C VAL A 246 -10.53 -0.95 -13.47
N VAL A 247 -10.89 -2.21 -13.66
CA VAL A 247 -12.03 -2.84 -12.98
C VAL A 247 -11.77 -3.03 -11.48
N SER A 248 -10.55 -3.36 -11.09
CA SER A 248 -10.20 -3.63 -9.69
C SER A 248 -10.07 -2.37 -8.82
N LEU A 249 -9.98 -1.17 -9.41
CA LEU A 249 -9.74 0.08 -8.68
C LEU A 249 -10.78 0.37 -7.61
N ILE A 250 -12.06 0.21 -7.90
CA ILE A 250 -13.14 0.50 -6.95
C ILE A 250 -13.04 -0.45 -5.75
N GLY A 251 -12.88 -1.74 -5.99
CA GLY A 251 -12.71 -2.73 -4.92
C GLY A 251 -11.47 -2.47 -4.05
N LYS A 252 -10.33 -2.17 -4.67
CA LYS A 252 -9.08 -1.84 -3.96
C LYS A 252 -9.21 -0.54 -3.14
N THR A 253 -9.95 0.44 -3.64
CA THR A 253 -10.21 1.68 -2.90
C THR A 253 -11.07 1.43 -1.65
N LEU A 254 -12.07 0.52 -1.73
CA LEU A 254 -12.86 0.12 -0.57
C LEU A 254 -12.01 -0.53 0.52
N VAL A 255 -11.01 -1.33 0.15
CA VAL A 255 -10.07 -1.92 1.14
C VAL A 255 -9.35 -0.83 1.93
N LEU A 256 -8.91 0.25 1.28
CA LEU A 256 -8.26 1.38 1.95
C LEU A 256 -9.20 2.09 2.95
N LEU A 257 -10.49 2.19 2.62
CA LEU A 257 -11.49 2.81 3.50
C LEU A 257 -11.85 1.93 4.70
N ILE A 258 -11.77 0.61 4.55
CA ILE A 258 -12.13 -0.35 5.61
C ILE A 258 -10.97 -0.62 6.57
N ALA A 259 -9.72 -0.41 6.18
CA ALA A 259 -8.57 -0.63 7.04
C ALA A 259 -8.66 0.08 8.41
N PRO A 260 -9.10 1.35 8.53
CA PRO A 260 -9.32 2.00 9.81
C PRO A 260 -10.46 1.38 10.62
N ILE A 261 -11.52 0.92 9.96
CA ILE A 261 -12.66 0.24 10.62
C ILE A 261 -12.17 -1.07 11.25
N ASN A 262 -11.35 -1.82 10.52
CA ASN A 262 -10.74 -3.04 11.01
C ASN A 262 -9.87 -2.78 12.25
N THR A 263 -9.12 -1.69 12.28
CA THR A 263 -8.32 -1.29 13.47
C THR A 263 -9.21 -1.02 14.68
N ILE A 264 -10.34 -0.38 14.49
CA ILE A 264 -11.33 -0.13 15.55
C ILE A 264 -11.91 -1.46 16.04
N VAL A 265 -12.32 -2.34 15.13
CA VAL A 265 -12.84 -3.67 15.45
C VAL A 265 -11.85 -4.47 16.30
N ILE A 266 -10.57 -4.54 15.87
CA ILE A 266 -9.50 -5.18 16.65
C ILE A 266 -9.44 -4.59 18.07
N SER A 267 -9.43 -3.25 18.18
CA SER A 267 -9.31 -2.56 19.47
C SER A 267 -10.46 -2.86 20.44
N TYR A 268 -11.68 -3.08 19.92
CA TYR A 268 -12.81 -3.51 20.73
C TYR A 268 -12.75 -4.99 21.09
N LEU A 269 -12.33 -5.84 20.15
CA LEU A 269 -12.22 -7.28 20.37
C LEU A 269 -11.11 -7.64 21.37
N THR A 270 -9.97 -6.95 21.33
CA THR A 270 -8.83 -7.18 22.24
C THR A 270 -9.11 -6.76 23.69
N LYS A 271 -10.08 -5.84 23.92
CA LYS A 271 -10.53 -5.50 25.27
C LYS A 271 -11.38 -6.58 25.91
N ARG A 272 -11.85 -7.53 25.14
CA ARG A 272 -12.69 -8.62 25.60
C ARG A 272 -11.83 -9.73 26.20
N LYS A 273 -12.05 -10.07 27.46
CA LYS A 273 -11.33 -11.15 28.17
C LYS A 273 -11.83 -12.55 27.80
N GLU A 274 -13.08 -12.65 27.32
CA GLU A 274 -13.73 -13.91 27.02
C GLU A 274 -13.64 -14.24 25.52
N ARG A 275 -13.44 -15.52 25.20
CA ARG A 275 -13.50 -16.01 23.81
C ARG A 275 -14.90 -15.86 23.25
N LEU A 276 -15.00 -15.65 21.93
CA LEU A 276 -16.30 -15.62 21.24
C LEU A 276 -16.98 -17.00 21.35
N THR A 277 -18.25 -17.00 21.72
CA THR A 277 -19.05 -18.23 21.59
C THR A 277 -19.32 -18.52 20.12
N ARG A 278 -19.61 -19.79 19.81
CA ARG A 278 -19.94 -20.22 18.43
C ARG A 278 -21.06 -19.39 17.81
N SER A 279 -22.09 -19.05 18.61
CA SER A 279 -23.21 -18.18 18.17
C SER A 279 -22.75 -16.76 17.85
N GLN A 280 -21.90 -16.16 18.70
CA GLN A 280 -21.37 -14.82 18.47
C GLN A 280 -20.45 -14.75 17.26
N PHE A 281 -19.60 -15.77 17.07
CA PHE A 281 -18.78 -15.90 15.87
C PHE A 281 -19.65 -16.01 14.61
N GLY A 282 -20.67 -16.87 14.63
CA GLY A 282 -21.61 -17.00 13.50
C GLY A 282 -22.33 -15.70 13.18
N LYS A 283 -22.77 -14.93 14.19
CA LYS A 283 -23.37 -13.60 13.99
C LYS A 283 -22.38 -12.59 13.39
N ALA A 284 -21.10 -12.60 13.81
CA ALA A 284 -20.08 -11.74 13.25
C ALA A 284 -19.80 -12.09 11.78
N VAL A 285 -19.72 -13.38 11.44
CA VAL A 285 -19.55 -13.87 10.05
C VAL A 285 -20.75 -13.45 9.19
N LEU A 286 -21.98 -13.63 9.67
CA LEU A 286 -23.18 -13.22 8.94
C LEU A 286 -23.25 -11.69 8.74
N ALA A 287 -22.91 -10.92 9.76
CA ALA A 287 -22.87 -9.46 9.66
C ALA A 287 -21.78 -9.01 8.66
N GLY A 288 -20.57 -9.56 8.73
CA GLY A 288 -19.51 -9.29 7.78
C GLY A 288 -19.89 -9.70 6.36
N GLY A 289 -20.52 -10.85 6.19
CA GLY A 289 -21.05 -11.33 4.90
C GLY A 289 -22.12 -10.40 4.34
N GLY A 290 -23.05 -9.93 5.19
CA GLY A 290 -24.09 -8.96 4.80
C GLY A 290 -23.50 -7.62 4.33
N VAL A 291 -22.51 -7.08 5.06
CA VAL A 291 -21.79 -5.86 4.66
C VAL A 291 -21.03 -6.08 3.35
N SER A 292 -20.37 -7.23 3.18
CA SER A 292 -19.67 -7.58 1.96
C SER A 292 -20.61 -7.67 0.76
N LEU A 293 -21.82 -8.21 0.94
CA LEU A 293 -22.84 -8.27 -0.11
C LEU A 293 -23.29 -6.87 -0.53
N VAL A 294 -23.49 -5.96 0.42
CA VAL A 294 -23.84 -4.55 0.11
C VAL A 294 -22.71 -3.89 -0.70
N PHE A 295 -21.46 -4.09 -0.30
CA PHE A 295 -20.31 -3.57 -1.05
C PHE A 295 -20.19 -4.22 -2.44
N PHE A 296 -20.49 -5.51 -2.58
CA PHE A 296 -20.51 -6.17 -3.87
C PHE A 296 -21.51 -5.52 -4.83
N VAL A 297 -22.75 -5.31 -4.36
CA VAL A 297 -23.80 -4.62 -5.14
C VAL A 297 -23.36 -3.20 -5.49
N ALA A 298 -22.81 -2.45 -4.54
CA ALA A 298 -22.27 -1.11 -4.79
C ALA A 298 -21.15 -1.12 -5.85
N CYS A 299 -20.24 -2.10 -5.82
CA CYS A 299 -19.21 -2.27 -6.84
C CYS A 299 -19.79 -2.64 -8.21
N GLN A 300 -20.84 -3.48 -8.26
CA GLN A 300 -21.48 -3.84 -9.54
C GLN A 300 -22.09 -2.64 -10.28
N ILE A 301 -22.49 -1.61 -9.54
CA ILE A 301 -23.00 -0.35 -10.09
C ILE A 301 -21.85 0.65 -10.29
N GLY A 302 -20.99 0.80 -9.29
CA GLY A 302 -19.94 1.82 -9.27
C GLY A 302 -18.82 1.55 -10.27
N THR A 303 -18.41 0.29 -10.46
CA THR A 303 -17.31 -0.06 -11.37
C THR A 303 -17.65 0.26 -12.82
N PRO A 304 -18.79 -0.18 -13.40
CA PRO A 304 -19.17 0.20 -14.77
C PRO A 304 -19.29 1.71 -14.95
N LEU A 305 -19.89 2.40 -14.00
CA LEU A 305 -20.03 3.86 -14.04
C LEU A 305 -18.66 4.55 -14.03
N PHE A 306 -17.74 4.11 -13.17
CA PHE A 306 -16.38 4.62 -13.10
C PHE A 306 -15.62 4.39 -14.42
N VAL A 307 -15.69 3.19 -14.95
CA VAL A 307 -15.03 2.85 -16.23
C VAL A 307 -15.63 3.67 -17.38
N TRP A 308 -16.94 3.81 -17.45
CA TRP A 308 -17.60 4.61 -18.46
C TRP A 308 -17.18 6.09 -18.39
N LEU A 309 -17.01 6.64 -17.19
CA LEU A 309 -16.65 8.04 -16.98
C LEU A 309 -15.17 8.32 -17.30
N PHE A 310 -14.27 7.47 -16.80
CA PHE A 310 -12.82 7.73 -16.83
C PHE A 310 -12.06 6.94 -17.91
N TYR A 311 -12.56 5.75 -18.31
CA TYR A 311 -11.92 4.82 -19.25
C TYR A 311 -12.89 4.36 -20.36
N ARG A 312 -13.58 5.31 -20.96
CA ARG A 312 -14.65 5.04 -21.94
C ARG A 312 -14.22 4.13 -23.09
N ASN A 313 -12.96 4.25 -23.52
CA ASN A 313 -12.36 3.42 -24.56
C ASN A 313 -12.23 1.94 -24.18
N LEU A 314 -12.20 1.61 -22.89
CA LEU A 314 -12.09 0.24 -22.38
C LEU A 314 -13.44 -0.34 -21.94
N TYR A 315 -14.51 0.47 -21.93
CA TYR A 315 -15.79 0.09 -21.34
C TYR A 315 -16.36 -1.21 -21.91
N GLU A 316 -16.35 -1.36 -23.24
CA GLU A 316 -16.88 -2.56 -23.90
C GLU A 316 -16.01 -3.80 -23.63
N SER A 317 -14.68 -3.65 -23.62
CA SER A 317 -13.75 -4.76 -23.43
C SER A 317 -13.75 -5.33 -22.01
N VAL A 318 -14.13 -4.52 -21.01
CA VAL A 318 -14.09 -4.96 -19.61
C VAL A 318 -15.41 -5.46 -19.05
N LYS A 319 -16.53 -5.28 -19.75
CA LYS A 319 -17.87 -5.69 -19.26
C LYS A 319 -17.93 -7.13 -18.78
N GLY A 320 -17.28 -8.03 -19.50
CA GLY A 320 -17.31 -9.46 -19.20
C GLY A 320 -16.58 -9.86 -17.91
N ILE A 321 -15.62 -9.04 -17.45
CA ILE A 321 -14.79 -9.34 -16.27
C ILE A 321 -15.22 -8.61 -14.99
N VAL A 322 -16.10 -7.59 -15.10
CA VAL A 322 -16.52 -6.76 -13.97
C VAL A 322 -17.02 -7.58 -12.79
N THR A 323 -17.93 -8.51 -13.03
CA THR A 323 -18.53 -9.31 -11.95
C THR A 323 -17.52 -10.19 -11.26
N VAL A 324 -16.65 -10.87 -12.02
CA VAL A 324 -15.64 -11.78 -11.45
C VAL A 324 -14.60 -11.01 -10.66
N VAL A 325 -14.11 -9.88 -11.20
CA VAL A 325 -13.11 -9.05 -10.51
C VAL A 325 -13.69 -8.42 -9.25
N ASN A 326 -14.90 -7.86 -9.30
CA ASN A 326 -15.56 -7.31 -8.11
C ASN A 326 -15.79 -8.40 -7.05
N LEU A 327 -16.24 -9.60 -7.44
CA LEU A 327 -16.42 -10.71 -6.52
C LEU A 327 -15.10 -11.08 -5.84
N ALA A 328 -14.00 -11.20 -6.60
CA ALA A 328 -12.68 -11.51 -6.05
C ALA A 328 -12.21 -10.44 -5.05
N GLN A 329 -12.39 -9.15 -5.37
CA GLN A 329 -12.02 -8.04 -4.45
C GLN A 329 -12.84 -8.08 -3.15
N ILE A 330 -14.14 -8.31 -3.23
CA ILE A 330 -15.02 -8.36 -2.07
C ILE A 330 -14.79 -9.61 -1.22
N LEU A 331 -14.51 -10.76 -1.82
CA LEU A 331 -14.09 -11.96 -1.10
C LEU A 331 -12.77 -11.74 -0.37
N GLY A 332 -11.81 -11.05 -1.00
CA GLY A 332 -10.56 -10.64 -0.35
C GLY A 332 -10.79 -9.74 0.87
N LEU A 333 -11.69 -8.78 0.75
CA LEU A 333 -12.11 -7.90 1.85
C LEU A 333 -12.75 -8.69 3.00
N PHE A 334 -13.67 -9.58 2.68
CA PHE A 334 -14.34 -10.45 3.67
C PHE A 334 -13.35 -11.40 4.35
N SER A 335 -12.42 -11.97 3.59
CA SER A 335 -11.34 -12.79 4.13
C SER A 335 -10.45 -12.01 5.10
N ALA A 336 -10.09 -10.77 4.78
CA ALA A 336 -9.32 -9.91 5.68
C ALA A 336 -10.07 -9.62 6.98
N PHE A 337 -11.39 -9.41 6.94
CA PHE A 337 -12.22 -9.27 8.13
C PHE A 337 -12.26 -10.56 8.97
N LEU A 338 -12.45 -11.71 8.36
CA LEU A 338 -12.42 -13.00 9.06
C LEU A 338 -11.07 -13.26 9.70
N PHE A 339 -10.00 -12.89 9.00
CA PHE A 339 -8.63 -13.02 9.51
C PHE A 339 -8.40 -12.24 10.80
N ILE A 340 -9.01 -11.05 10.94
CA ILE A 340 -8.97 -10.27 12.17
C ILE A 340 -9.64 -11.00 13.33
N LEU A 341 -10.78 -11.66 13.09
CA LEU A 341 -11.45 -12.46 14.12
C LEU A 341 -10.56 -13.63 14.57
N VAL A 342 -9.92 -14.31 13.62
CA VAL A 342 -8.99 -15.40 13.93
C VAL A 342 -7.80 -14.87 14.71
N LEU A 343 -7.15 -13.80 14.26
CA LEU A 343 -5.97 -13.21 14.90
C LEU A 343 -6.23 -12.80 16.36
N THR A 344 -7.42 -12.30 16.66
CA THR A 344 -7.75 -11.80 18.00
C THR A 344 -7.96 -12.93 19.01
N PHE A 345 -8.39 -14.12 18.57
CA PHE A 345 -8.83 -15.19 19.47
C PHE A 345 -8.04 -16.50 19.34
N THR A 346 -7.03 -16.56 18.45
CA THR A 346 -6.16 -17.73 18.25
C THR A 346 -4.69 -17.39 18.41
N ASP A 347 -3.83 -18.40 18.51
CA ASP A 347 -2.38 -18.23 18.58
C ASP A 347 -1.82 -17.67 17.26
N GLU A 348 -0.77 -16.86 17.36
CA GLU A 348 -0.07 -16.25 16.22
C GLU A 348 0.40 -17.26 15.17
N ARG A 349 0.67 -18.52 15.58
CA ARG A 349 1.06 -19.62 14.68
C ARG A 349 0.01 -19.93 13.61
N TRP A 350 -1.27 -19.83 13.95
CA TRP A 350 -2.37 -20.06 12.99
C TRP A 350 -2.39 -19.03 11.89
N GLN A 351 -2.03 -17.79 12.20
CA GLN A 351 -1.89 -16.73 11.19
C GLN A 351 -0.87 -17.12 10.12
N LEU A 352 0.30 -17.59 10.54
CA LEU A 352 1.36 -18.01 9.62
C LEU A 352 0.89 -19.17 8.71
N TRP A 353 0.26 -20.20 9.30
CA TRP A 353 -0.22 -21.34 8.55
C TRP A 353 -1.31 -20.98 7.53
N ILE A 354 -2.25 -20.10 7.89
CA ILE A 354 -3.30 -19.64 6.98
C ILE A 354 -2.69 -18.83 5.83
N GLN A 355 -1.72 -17.94 6.11
CA GLN A 355 -1.04 -17.16 5.07
C GLN A 355 -0.21 -18.06 4.15
N LEU A 356 0.52 -19.01 4.68
CA LEU A 356 1.28 -19.97 3.88
C LEU A 356 0.36 -20.82 3.00
N ALA A 357 -0.73 -21.35 3.54
CA ALA A 357 -1.70 -22.12 2.77
C ALA A 357 -2.31 -21.27 1.64
N HIS A 358 -2.69 -20.03 1.91
CA HIS A 358 -3.20 -19.08 0.92
C HIS A 358 -2.17 -18.81 -0.18
N PHE A 359 -0.92 -18.57 0.19
CA PHE A 359 0.17 -18.34 -0.76
C PHE A 359 0.45 -19.57 -1.63
N CYS A 360 0.46 -20.78 -1.04
CA CYS A 360 0.63 -22.03 -1.78
C CYS A 360 -0.53 -22.28 -2.77
N ILE A 361 -1.77 -22.04 -2.35
CA ILE A 361 -2.95 -22.16 -3.24
C ILE A 361 -2.84 -21.19 -4.41
N LEU A 362 -2.45 -19.93 -4.15
CA LEU A 362 -2.20 -18.93 -5.19
C LEU A 362 -1.12 -19.38 -6.18
N LEU A 363 0.01 -19.88 -5.71
CA LEU A 363 1.08 -20.38 -6.58
C LEU A 363 0.60 -21.55 -7.45
N VAL A 364 -0.09 -22.53 -6.88
CA VAL A 364 -0.60 -23.68 -7.64
C VAL A 364 -1.67 -23.25 -8.66
N SER A 365 -2.53 -22.28 -8.33
CA SER A 365 -3.58 -21.80 -9.24
C SER A 365 -3.06 -20.86 -10.33
N SER A 366 -1.83 -20.37 -10.22
CA SER A 366 -1.19 -19.47 -11.21
C SER A 366 -0.29 -20.20 -12.22
N VAL A 367 -0.11 -21.51 -12.06
CA VAL A 367 0.58 -22.41 -13.01
C VAL A 367 -0.44 -23.10 -13.88
#